data_85703f4145ff6fed5639271cb1ffeb07
#
_entry.id   85703f4145ff6fed5639271cb1ffeb07
#
_cell.length_a   1.000
_cell.length_b   1.000
_cell.length_c   1.000
_cell.angle_alpha   90.00
_cell.angle_beta   90.00
_cell.angle_gamma   90.00
#
_symmetry.space_group_name_H-M   'P 1'
#
loop_
_entity.id
_entity.type
_entity.pdbx_description
1 polymer ?
#
loop_
_entity_poly.entity_id
_entity_poly.type
_entity_poly.pdbx_seq_one_letter_code
_entity_poly.pdbx_strand_id
1 'polypeptide(L)'
;MKALTRTEFNLPGQVSVYHGKVRDVYDINDDLMVMVATDRISAFDVVLPKGIPFKGQVLNQIAASFLDVTADIVPNWKLATPDPMVTVGLKAEGFRVEMIIRGYLTGSAWREYQNGCRELCGVKLPEGMKENQKFPEPIITPTTKADEGHDENISREEIIAQGIVSKEDYEQMGQYTRALFARGTEIAAQKGLILVDTKYEFGKRDGKVILIDEIHTPDSSRYFYADGYEEKFAQGLPQKQLSKEFVRQWLIEHNFMNQPGQVMPEITDEYAQSVADRYIELYEHIVGKKFQPAETEGDIAARIEKNVTDWLNQHGK
;
A
#
# COMPACT_ATOMS: atom_id res chain seq x y z
N MET A 1 0.06 3.63 -24.28
CA MET A 1 -1.19 3.90 -23.53
C MET A 1 -0.98 5.12 -22.67
N LYS A 2 -2.02 5.95 -22.44
CA LYS A 2 -1.93 7.12 -21.57
C LYS A 2 -1.92 6.69 -20.09
N ALA A 3 -1.13 7.37 -19.27
CA ALA A 3 -1.12 7.22 -17.83
C ALA A 3 -1.58 8.53 -17.19
N LEU A 4 -2.41 8.43 -16.15
CA LEU A 4 -2.86 9.59 -15.37
C LEU A 4 -1.88 9.85 -14.23
N THR A 5 -1.10 10.91 -14.34
CA THR A 5 -0.08 11.22 -13.33
C THR A 5 -0.45 12.39 -12.41
N ARG A 6 -1.51 13.13 -12.69
CA ARG A 6 -2.00 14.23 -11.86
C ARG A 6 -3.46 14.54 -12.20
N THR A 7 -4.20 14.98 -11.21
CA THR A 7 -5.57 15.48 -11.36
C THR A 7 -5.67 16.91 -10.84
N GLU A 8 -6.54 17.71 -11.47
CA GLU A 8 -6.86 19.07 -11.05
C GLU A 8 -8.38 19.25 -11.23
N PHE A 9 -9.14 18.71 -10.27
CA PHE A 9 -10.60 18.71 -10.33
C PHE A 9 -11.21 19.90 -9.59
N ASN A 10 -12.43 20.24 -10.01
CA ASN A 10 -13.27 21.19 -9.29
C ASN A 10 -14.55 20.47 -8.85
N LEU A 11 -14.45 19.75 -7.73
CA LEU A 11 -15.53 18.88 -7.24
C LEU A 11 -16.55 19.64 -6.38
N PRO A 12 -17.82 19.24 -6.39
CA PRO A 12 -18.83 19.80 -5.51
C PRO A 12 -18.43 19.69 -4.03
N GLY A 13 -18.41 20.80 -3.30
CA GLY A 13 -18.02 20.83 -1.89
C GLY A 13 -16.54 20.68 -1.61
N GLN A 14 -15.68 20.75 -2.63
CA GLN A 14 -14.23 20.68 -2.45
C GLN A 14 -13.71 21.82 -1.59
N VAL A 15 -12.93 21.47 -0.56
CA VAL A 15 -12.28 22.42 0.37
C VAL A 15 -10.80 22.55 0.02
N SER A 16 -10.12 21.44 -0.23
CA SER A 16 -8.70 21.42 -0.55
C SER A 16 -8.34 20.21 -1.43
N VAL A 17 -7.12 20.22 -1.96
CA VAL A 17 -6.50 19.09 -2.63
C VAL A 17 -5.07 18.91 -2.14
N TYR A 18 -4.68 17.68 -1.90
CA TYR A 18 -3.32 17.27 -1.60
C TYR A 18 -2.81 16.28 -2.64
N HIS A 19 -1.67 16.57 -3.25
CA HIS A 19 -1.02 15.70 -4.22
C HIS A 19 0.10 14.91 -3.53
N GLY A 20 -0.20 13.66 -3.17
CA GLY A 20 0.78 12.74 -2.59
C GLY A 20 1.70 12.09 -3.63
N LYS A 21 2.58 11.19 -3.17
CA LYS A 21 3.53 10.50 -4.07
C LYS A 21 2.83 9.67 -5.16
N VAL A 22 1.65 9.09 -4.88
CA VAL A 22 0.92 8.21 -5.82
C VAL A 22 -0.59 8.47 -5.85
N ARG A 23 -1.12 9.29 -4.95
CA ARG A 23 -2.55 9.61 -4.85
C ARG A 23 -2.76 11.11 -4.81
N ASP A 24 -3.87 11.54 -5.40
CA ASP A 24 -4.41 12.88 -5.23
C ASP A 24 -5.64 12.77 -4.32
N VAL A 25 -5.66 13.55 -3.25
CA VAL A 25 -6.67 13.49 -2.18
C VAL A 25 -7.41 14.82 -2.13
N TYR A 26 -8.70 14.77 -2.34
CA TYR A 26 -9.60 15.92 -2.30
C TYR A 26 -10.43 15.88 -1.02
N ASP A 27 -10.30 16.89 -0.19
CA ASP A 27 -11.20 17.10 0.93
C ASP A 27 -12.54 17.66 0.44
N ILE A 28 -13.60 16.98 0.77
CA ILE A 28 -14.97 17.38 0.42
C ILE A 28 -15.72 17.65 1.71
N ASN A 29 -16.11 18.92 1.93
CA ASN A 29 -16.74 19.36 3.18
C ASN A 29 -15.99 18.87 4.45
N ASP A 30 -16.67 18.78 5.58
CA ASP A 30 -16.07 18.35 6.84
C ASP A 30 -16.01 16.82 7.00
N ASP A 31 -16.74 16.07 6.20
CA ASP A 31 -16.98 14.63 6.42
C ASP A 31 -16.37 13.71 5.37
N LEU A 32 -16.30 14.16 4.11
CA LEU A 32 -15.97 13.31 2.98
C LEU A 32 -14.57 13.59 2.42
N MET A 33 -13.98 12.55 1.87
CA MET A 33 -12.72 12.59 1.16
C MET A 33 -12.84 11.79 -0.14
N VAL A 34 -12.27 12.33 -1.21
CA VAL A 34 -12.13 11.64 -2.50
C VAL A 34 -10.65 11.34 -2.72
N MET A 35 -10.30 10.08 -2.83
CA MET A 35 -8.93 9.64 -3.07
C MET A 35 -8.82 9.06 -4.48
N VAL A 36 -7.99 9.67 -5.31
CA VAL A 36 -7.69 9.24 -6.68
C VAL A 36 -6.36 8.51 -6.68
N ALA A 37 -6.36 7.22 -6.94
CA ALA A 37 -5.14 6.46 -7.19
C ALA A 37 -4.66 6.77 -8.61
N THR A 38 -3.54 7.48 -8.71
CA THR A 38 -2.94 7.83 -10.00
C THR A 38 -2.02 6.72 -10.52
N ASP A 39 -1.56 6.87 -11.75
CA ASP A 39 -0.60 5.96 -12.36
C ASP A 39 0.87 6.30 -11.99
N ARG A 40 1.08 7.25 -11.07
CA ARG A 40 2.41 7.50 -10.51
C ARG A 40 2.91 6.28 -9.75
N ILE A 41 4.21 6.04 -9.83
CA ILE A 41 4.91 5.07 -9.00
C ILE A 41 6.05 5.77 -8.29
N SER A 42 6.28 5.45 -7.03
CA SER A 42 7.40 5.96 -6.25
C SER A 42 8.25 4.82 -5.72
N ALA A 43 9.57 5.01 -5.74
CA ALA A 43 10.54 4.12 -5.11
C ALA A 43 11.69 4.97 -4.55
N PHE A 44 12.29 4.54 -3.43
CA PHE A 44 13.33 5.33 -2.74
C PHE A 44 12.90 6.78 -2.44
N ASP A 45 11.63 6.97 -2.05
CA ASP A 45 11.01 8.25 -1.73
C ASP A 45 10.93 9.28 -2.86
N VAL A 46 11.21 8.87 -4.10
CA VAL A 46 11.05 9.71 -5.29
C VAL A 46 9.96 9.16 -6.20
N VAL A 47 9.15 10.05 -6.75
CA VAL A 47 8.19 9.72 -7.81
C VAL A 47 8.94 9.55 -9.11
N LEU A 48 8.76 8.40 -9.76
CA LEU A 48 9.42 8.13 -11.04
C LEU A 48 8.82 9.02 -12.14
N PRO A 49 9.62 9.42 -13.14
CA PRO A 49 9.20 10.41 -14.13
C PRO A 49 8.12 9.92 -15.09
N LYS A 50 7.90 8.61 -15.14
CA LYS A 50 6.92 8.00 -16.04
C LYS A 50 5.84 7.26 -15.26
N GLY A 51 4.57 7.51 -15.60
CA GLY A 51 3.43 6.79 -15.06
C GLY A 51 3.34 5.36 -15.61
N ILE A 52 2.81 4.47 -14.81
CA ILE A 52 2.60 3.07 -15.15
C ILE A 52 1.13 2.89 -15.58
N PRO A 53 0.85 2.54 -16.84
CA PRO A 53 -0.51 2.40 -17.31
C PRO A 53 -1.35 1.46 -16.44
N PHE A 54 -2.59 1.83 -16.14
CA PHE A 54 -3.56 1.09 -15.33
C PHE A 54 -3.20 0.89 -13.86
N LYS A 55 -2.03 1.36 -13.40
CA LYS A 55 -1.61 1.16 -12.00
C LYS A 55 -2.64 1.69 -11.02
N GLY A 56 -3.17 2.89 -11.24
CA GLY A 56 -4.20 3.49 -10.38
C GLY A 56 -5.48 2.65 -10.32
N GLN A 57 -5.93 2.13 -11.46
CA GLN A 57 -7.10 1.24 -11.51
C GLN A 57 -6.87 -0.04 -10.72
N VAL A 58 -5.72 -0.66 -10.88
CA VAL A 58 -5.35 -1.90 -10.18
C VAL A 58 -5.30 -1.66 -8.68
N LEU A 59 -4.57 -0.64 -8.24
CA LEU A 59 -4.43 -0.32 -6.81
C LEU A 59 -5.77 -0.06 -6.13
N ASN A 60 -6.58 0.81 -6.73
CA ASN A 60 -7.85 1.19 -6.13
C ASN A 60 -8.83 0.02 -6.07
N GLN A 61 -8.91 -0.80 -7.11
CA GLN A 61 -9.82 -1.94 -7.13
C GLN A 61 -9.39 -3.06 -6.17
N ILE A 62 -8.08 -3.33 -6.01
CA ILE A 62 -7.58 -4.27 -5.00
C ILE A 62 -7.93 -3.74 -3.60
N ALA A 63 -7.58 -2.48 -3.30
CA ALA A 63 -7.86 -1.87 -2.01
C ALA A 63 -9.37 -1.91 -1.68
N ALA A 64 -10.22 -1.49 -2.62
CA ALA A 64 -11.66 -1.48 -2.43
C ALA A 64 -12.23 -2.88 -2.16
N SER A 65 -11.76 -3.89 -2.90
CA SER A 65 -12.17 -5.29 -2.69
C SER A 65 -11.78 -5.79 -1.29
N PHE A 66 -10.57 -5.48 -0.82
CA PHE A 66 -10.16 -5.89 0.52
C PHE A 66 -10.83 -5.10 1.63
N LEU A 67 -11.11 -3.80 1.45
CA LEU A 67 -11.90 -3.03 2.39
C LEU A 67 -13.30 -3.62 2.58
N ASP A 68 -13.90 -4.18 1.51
CA ASP A 68 -15.19 -4.86 1.61
C ASP A 68 -15.11 -6.19 2.36
N VAL A 69 -14.17 -7.07 1.99
CA VAL A 69 -14.07 -8.42 2.58
C VAL A 69 -13.47 -8.46 3.98
N THR A 70 -13.03 -7.32 4.51
CA THR A 70 -12.51 -7.16 5.87
C THR A 70 -13.35 -6.23 6.74
N ALA A 71 -14.50 -5.76 6.24
CA ALA A 71 -15.39 -4.85 6.96
C ALA A 71 -16.00 -5.47 8.23
N ASP A 72 -16.03 -6.80 8.33
CA ASP A 72 -16.43 -7.54 9.52
C ASP A 72 -15.35 -7.56 10.62
N ILE A 73 -14.09 -7.26 10.28
CA ILE A 73 -12.97 -7.21 11.21
C ILE A 73 -12.82 -5.80 11.80
N VAL A 74 -12.81 -4.78 10.94
CA VAL A 74 -12.61 -3.39 11.34
C VAL A 74 -13.46 -2.48 10.47
N PRO A 75 -14.14 -1.48 11.05
CA PRO A 75 -14.77 -0.44 10.25
C PRO A 75 -13.70 0.29 9.43
N ASN A 76 -14.04 0.68 8.21
CA ASN A 76 -13.11 1.36 7.33
C ASN A 76 -13.72 2.62 6.71
N TRP A 77 -12.87 3.44 6.11
CA TRP A 77 -13.22 4.75 5.59
C TRP A 77 -14.03 4.72 4.29
N LYS A 78 -14.04 3.60 3.54
CA LYS A 78 -14.65 3.51 2.21
C LYS A 78 -16.18 3.61 2.27
N LEU A 79 -16.75 4.46 1.43
CA LEU A 79 -18.19 4.53 1.15
C LEU A 79 -18.52 3.99 -0.25
N ALA A 80 -17.78 4.45 -1.27
CA ALA A 80 -18.05 4.09 -2.67
C ALA A 80 -16.80 4.14 -3.54
N THR A 81 -16.92 3.52 -4.71
CA THR A 81 -15.90 3.54 -5.78
C THR A 81 -16.57 3.99 -7.08
N PRO A 82 -16.82 5.30 -7.26
CA PRO A 82 -17.54 5.81 -8.43
C PRO A 82 -16.76 5.65 -9.75
N ASP A 83 -15.46 5.49 -9.68
CA ASP A 83 -14.58 5.20 -10.81
C ASP A 83 -13.56 4.13 -10.40
N PRO A 84 -13.05 3.28 -11.31
CA PRO A 84 -12.01 2.29 -11.00
C PRO A 84 -10.74 2.86 -10.35
N MET A 85 -10.46 4.14 -10.53
CA MET A 85 -9.32 4.83 -9.93
C MET A 85 -9.65 5.59 -8.64
N VAL A 86 -10.93 5.59 -8.20
CA VAL A 86 -11.38 6.47 -7.12
C VAL A 86 -12.10 5.71 -6.01
N THR A 87 -11.74 6.04 -4.79
CA THR A 87 -12.54 5.73 -3.61
C THR A 87 -13.02 7.03 -2.96
N VAL A 88 -14.31 7.12 -2.68
CA VAL A 88 -14.91 8.14 -1.84
C VAL A 88 -15.15 7.55 -0.47
N GLY A 89 -14.84 8.28 0.58
CA GLY A 89 -15.00 7.78 1.92
C GLY A 89 -15.06 8.87 2.99
N LEU A 90 -15.13 8.39 4.23
CA LEU A 90 -15.22 9.23 5.41
C LEU A 90 -13.84 9.73 5.83
N LYS A 91 -13.77 11.00 6.18
CA LYS A 91 -12.56 11.56 6.82
C LYS A 91 -12.39 10.98 8.21
N ALA A 92 -11.16 10.73 8.58
CA ALA A 92 -10.75 10.33 9.92
C ALA A 92 -9.47 11.06 10.32
N GLU A 93 -9.27 11.28 11.60
CA GLU A 93 -8.00 11.75 12.11
C GLU A 93 -6.99 10.60 12.07
N GLY A 94 -6.06 10.65 11.11
CA GLY A 94 -5.06 9.61 10.93
C GLY A 94 -4.09 9.55 12.10
N PHE A 95 -3.80 8.34 12.60
CA PHE A 95 -2.70 8.15 13.53
C PHE A 95 -1.37 8.33 12.80
N ARG A 96 -0.39 8.91 13.48
CA ARG A 96 0.93 9.19 12.94
C ARG A 96 1.88 8.00 13.04
N VAL A 97 1.32 6.82 12.84
CA VAL A 97 2.01 5.53 12.92
C VAL A 97 1.50 4.64 11.79
N GLU A 98 2.42 3.99 11.12
CA GLU A 98 2.14 2.93 10.18
C GLU A 98 2.33 1.57 10.86
N MET A 99 1.33 0.70 10.77
CA MET A 99 1.37 -0.65 11.35
C MET A 99 1.87 -1.65 10.31
N ILE A 100 3.17 -1.93 10.34
CA ILE A 100 3.77 -2.93 9.45
C ILE A 100 3.75 -4.28 10.16
N ILE A 101 3.19 -5.30 9.52
CA ILE A 101 3.21 -6.68 10.00
C ILE A 101 3.97 -7.56 9.03
N ARG A 102 4.84 -8.42 9.57
CA ARG A 102 5.75 -9.27 8.78
C ARG A 102 5.58 -10.73 9.17
N GLY A 103 5.23 -11.55 8.20
CA GLY A 103 5.22 -13.02 8.34
C GLY A 103 6.56 -13.66 8.01
N TYR A 104 7.43 -12.94 7.31
CA TYR A 104 8.70 -13.44 6.77
C TYR A 104 9.80 -12.39 6.94
N LEU A 105 11.03 -12.86 7.15
CA LEU A 105 12.22 -11.99 7.25
C LEU A 105 12.74 -11.64 5.85
N THR A 106 12.34 -10.48 5.34
CA THR A 106 12.74 -10.01 4.01
C THR A 106 12.76 -8.48 3.93
N GLY A 107 13.21 -7.92 2.82
CA GLY A 107 13.23 -6.49 2.57
C GLY A 107 14.08 -5.72 3.57
N SER A 108 13.54 -4.62 4.13
CA SER A 108 14.28 -3.79 5.11
C SER A 108 14.64 -4.57 6.37
N ALA A 109 13.73 -5.39 6.89
CA ALA A 109 13.99 -6.20 8.08
C ALA A 109 15.14 -7.19 7.87
N TRP A 110 15.24 -7.79 6.69
CA TRP A 110 16.38 -8.64 6.34
C TRP A 110 17.70 -7.85 6.29
N ARG A 111 17.69 -6.69 5.65
CA ARG A 111 18.89 -5.84 5.58
C ARG A 111 19.39 -5.44 6.97
N GLU A 112 18.49 -5.07 7.88
CA GLU A 112 18.85 -4.77 9.27
C GLU A 112 19.38 -6.01 9.99
N TYR A 113 18.73 -7.16 9.81
CA TYR A 113 19.17 -8.43 10.40
C TYR A 113 20.57 -8.84 9.92
N GLN A 114 20.85 -8.69 8.62
CA GLN A 114 22.17 -8.91 8.02
C GLN A 114 23.25 -8.00 8.64
N ASN A 115 22.87 -6.75 8.97
CA ASN A 115 23.76 -5.78 9.62
C ASN A 115 23.89 -5.99 11.14
N GLY A 116 23.39 -7.11 11.66
CA GLY A 116 23.54 -7.48 13.08
C GLY A 116 22.37 -7.10 13.98
N CYS A 117 21.30 -6.48 13.46
CA CYS A 117 20.10 -6.21 14.23
C CYS A 117 19.44 -7.50 14.71
N ARG A 118 19.14 -7.60 16.01
CA ARG A 118 18.44 -8.74 16.64
C ARG A 118 17.23 -8.30 17.45
N GLU A 119 16.92 -7.02 17.41
CA GLU A 119 15.72 -6.46 17.98
C GLU A 119 15.21 -5.35 17.08
N LEU A 120 14.03 -5.55 16.47
CA LEU A 120 13.41 -4.63 15.55
C LEU A 120 12.11 -4.08 16.15
N CYS A 121 12.01 -2.77 16.33
CA CYS A 121 10.86 -2.10 16.95
C CYS A 121 10.46 -2.71 18.31
N GLY A 122 11.45 -3.10 19.14
CA GLY A 122 11.22 -3.77 20.43
C GLY A 122 10.92 -5.27 20.33
N VAL A 123 10.88 -5.85 19.12
CA VAL A 123 10.66 -7.28 18.91
C VAL A 123 11.98 -8.01 18.72
N LYS A 124 12.27 -8.99 19.60
CA LYS A 124 13.45 -9.85 19.47
C LYS A 124 13.32 -10.78 18.28
N LEU A 125 14.35 -10.81 17.46
CA LEU A 125 14.43 -11.67 16.28
C LEU A 125 15.21 -12.95 16.64
N PRO A 126 14.75 -14.14 16.19
CA PRO A 126 15.48 -15.39 16.40
C PRO A 126 16.86 -15.35 15.76
N GLU A 127 17.84 -16.02 16.40
CA GLU A 127 19.17 -16.20 15.81
C GLU A 127 19.18 -17.20 14.64
N GLY A 128 20.10 -17.00 13.71
CA GLY A 128 20.33 -17.92 12.60
C GLY A 128 19.25 -17.92 11.51
N MET A 129 18.39 -16.93 11.49
CA MET A 129 17.39 -16.81 10.41
C MET A 129 18.04 -16.47 9.07
N LYS A 130 17.42 -16.95 8.00
CA LYS A 130 17.82 -16.72 6.61
C LYS A 130 16.85 -15.75 5.93
N GLU A 131 17.30 -15.18 4.82
CA GLU A 131 16.43 -14.35 3.97
C GLU A 131 15.20 -15.12 3.52
N ASN A 132 14.05 -14.45 3.52
CA ASN A 132 12.75 -15.00 3.18
C ASN A 132 12.24 -16.12 4.12
N GLN A 133 12.88 -16.33 5.25
CA GLN A 133 12.41 -17.29 6.25
C GLN A 133 11.14 -16.80 6.92
N LYS A 134 10.19 -17.71 7.07
CA LYS A 134 8.95 -17.47 7.83
C LYS A 134 9.27 -17.28 9.31
N PHE A 135 8.68 -16.26 9.94
CA PHE A 135 8.71 -16.11 11.39
C PHE A 135 7.83 -17.19 12.07
N PRO A 136 8.18 -17.62 13.29
CA PRO A 136 7.31 -18.50 14.07
C PRO A 136 5.89 -17.92 14.24
N GLU A 137 5.80 -16.62 14.48
CA GLU A 137 4.59 -15.81 14.49
C GLU A 137 4.83 -14.49 13.78
N PRO A 138 3.83 -13.93 13.08
CA PRO A 138 3.97 -12.62 12.46
C PRO A 138 4.32 -11.56 13.50
N ILE A 139 5.27 -10.70 13.18
CA ILE A 139 5.73 -9.61 14.04
C ILE A 139 5.20 -8.26 13.55
N ILE A 140 4.87 -7.37 14.47
CA ILE A 140 4.49 -5.99 14.17
C ILE A 140 5.70 -5.09 14.42
N THR A 141 6.09 -4.35 13.39
CA THR A 141 7.25 -3.45 13.38
C THR A 141 6.82 -2.07 12.89
N PRO A 142 6.25 -1.23 13.77
CA PRO A 142 5.70 0.05 13.38
C PRO A 142 6.76 1.02 12.88
N THR A 143 6.32 1.99 12.07
CA THR A 143 7.10 3.19 11.75
C THR A 143 6.32 4.44 12.10
N THR A 144 7.01 5.52 12.38
CA THR A 144 6.41 6.86 12.39
C THR A 144 5.91 7.21 10.99
N LYS A 145 4.92 8.08 10.90
CA LYS A 145 4.52 8.70 9.64
C LYS A 145 5.01 10.15 9.66
N ALA A 146 6.14 10.37 9.00
CA ALA A 146 6.76 11.70 8.93
C ALA A 146 6.04 12.59 7.92
N ASP A 147 5.86 13.87 8.25
CA ASP A 147 5.39 14.88 7.29
C ASP A 147 6.50 15.23 6.28
N GLU A 148 7.74 15.26 6.77
CA GLU A 148 8.94 15.51 5.98
C GLU A 148 10.03 14.50 6.38
N GLY A 149 10.85 14.09 5.43
CA GLY A 149 11.93 13.12 5.65
C GLY A 149 11.51 11.66 5.42
N HIS A 150 12.01 10.76 6.24
CA HIS A 150 11.76 9.33 6.13
C HIS A 150 11.00 8.83 7.36
N ASP A 151 10.16 7.84 7.16
CA ASP A 151 9.52 7.10 8.23
C ASP A 151 10.58 6.30 9.00
N GLU A 152 10.54 6.36 10.32
CA GLU A 152 11.52 5.73 11.21
C GLU A 152 10.89 4.57 11.99
N ASN A 153 11.65 3.51 12.16
CA ASN A 153 11.25 2.41 13.03
C ASN A 153 11.03 2.91 14.46
N ILE A 154 9.94 2.50 15.07
CA ILE A 154 9.57 2.88 16.43
C ILE A 154 8.93 1.70 17.16
N SER A 155 9.24 1.52 18.44
CA SER A 155 8.62 0.47 19.24
C SER A 155 7.25 0.89 19.79
N ARG A 156 6.43 -0.09 20.16
CA ARG A 156 5.18 0.12 20.88
C ARG A 156 5.37 0.99 22.13
N GLU A 157 6.41 0.69 22.87
CA GLU A 157 6.74 1.38 24.13
C GLU A 157 7.05 2.86 23.89
N GLU A 158 7.81 3.15 22.85
CA GLU A 158 8.13 4.54 22.45
C GLU A 158 6.90 5.27 21.93
N ILE A 159 6.05 4.63 21.12
CA ILE A 159 4.79 5.23 20.61
C ILE A 159 3.92 5.70 21.79
N ILE A 160 3.75 4.83 22.78
CA ILE A 160 2.93 5.13 23.97
C ILE A 160 3.60 6.16 24.86
N ALA A 161 4.90 6.01 25.12
CA ALA A 161 5.67 6.92 26.00
C ALA A 161 5.73 8.35 25.42
N GLN A 162 5.82 8.49 24.11
CA GLN A 162 5.82 9.79 23.43
C GLN A 162 4.41 10.37 23.22
N GLY A 163 3.36 9.61 23.57
CA GLY A 163 1.98 10.06 23.39
C GLY A 163 1.52 10.16 21.94
N ILE A 164 2.19 9.48 21.01
CA ILE A 164 1.83 9.48 19.58
C ILE A 164 0.48 8.79 19.38
N VAL A 165 0.25 7.66 20.08
CA VAL A 165 -1.02 6.94 20.14
C VAL A 165 -1.27 6.53 21.59
N SER A 166 -2.51 6.58 22.06
CA SER A 166 -2.86 6.06 23.37
C SER A 166 -2.60 4.55 23.44
N LYS A 167 -2.38 4.03 24.66
CA LYS A 167 -2.19 2.60 24.85
C LYS A 167 -3.38 1.79 24.33
N GLU A 168 -4.59 2.26 24.63
CA GLU A 168 -5.84 1.61 24.25
C GLU A 168 -6.00 1.56 22.72
N ASP A 169 -5.78 2.70 22.04
CA ASP A 169 -5.86 2.77 20.60
C ASP A 169 -4.79 1.91 19.92
N TYR A 170 -3.54 1.92 20.45
CA TYR A 170 -2.47 1.10 19.92
C TYR A 170 -2.77 -0.41 20.04
N GLU A 171 -3.29 -0.84 21.16
CA GLU A 171 -3.67 -2.25 21.39
C GLU A 171 -4.80 -2.66 20.44
N GLN A 172 -5.77 -1.78 20.20
CA GLN A 172 -6.83 -2.02 19.22
C GLN A 172 -6.28 -2.11 17.79
N MET A 173 -5.37 -1.17 17.40
CA MET A 173 -4.69 -1.22 16.11
C MET A 173 -3.90 -2.52 15.94
N GLY A 174 -3.21 -2.99 16.98
CA GLY A 174 -2.46 -4.24 16.97
C GLY A 174 -3.35 -5.46 16.75
N GLN A 175 -4.51 -5.51 17.41
CA GLN A 175 -5.49 -6.58 17.23
C GLN A 175 -6.04 -6.59 15.79
N TYR A 176 -6.44 -5.43 15.27
CA TYR A 176 -6.89 -5.29 13.88
C TYR A 176 -5.81 -5.66 12.88
N THR A 177 -4.58 -5.20 13.09
CA THR A 177 -3.43 -5.54 12.23
C THR A 177 -3.25 -7.05 12.10
N ARG A 178 -3.28 -7.79 13.21
CA ARG A 178 -3.16 -9.26 13.20
C ARG A 178 -4.34 -9.95 12.51
N ALA A 179 -5.56 -9.50 12.79
CA ALA A 179 -6.76 -10.07 12.19
C ALA A 179 -6.85 -9.82 10.68
N LEU A 180 -6.52 -8.61 10.24
CA LEU A 180 -6.43 -8.25 8.81
C LEU A 180 -5.36 -9.06 8.09
N PHE A 181 -4.19 -9.23 8.71
CA PHE A 181 -3.11 -10.03 8.13
C PHE A 181 -3.47 -11.51 8.02
N ALA A 182 -4.14 -12.05 9.03
CA ALA A 182 -4.62 -13.43 9.00
C ALA A 182 -5.63 -13.64 7.86
N ARG A 183 -6.62 -12.76 7.71
CA ARG A 183 -7.60 -12.79 6.60
C ARG A 183 -6.91 -12.64 5.25
N GLY A 184 -5.98 -11.69 5.10
CA GLY A 184 -5.21 -11.50 3.86
C GLY A 184 -4.35 -12.72 3.52
N THR A 185 -3.74 -13.35 4.51
CA THR A 185 -2.95 -14.58 4.36
C THR A 185 -3.82 -15.73 3.87
N GLU A 186 -5.00 -15.92 4.46
CA GLU A 186 -5.96 -16.94 4.04
C GLU A 186 -6.42 -16.75 2.59
N ILE A 187 -6.81 -15.52 2.23
CA ILE A 187 -7.22 -15.18 0.86
C ILE A 187 -6.08 -15.42 -0.13
N ALA A 188 -4.87 -14.99 0.20
CA ALA A 188 -3.69 -15.19 -0.65
C ALA A 188 -3.39 -16.68 -0.86
N ALA A 189 -3.46 -17.48 0.20
CA ALA A 189 -3.21 -18.93 0.13
C ALA A 189 -4.19 -19.64 -0.80
N GLN A 190 -5.47 -19.26 -0.79
CA GLN A 190 -6.48 -19.79 -1.72
C GLN A 190 -6.19 -19.45 -3.19
N LYS A 191 -5.33 -18.46 -3.44
CA LYS A 191 -4.92 -18.00 -4.77
C LYS A 191 -3.50 -18.45 -5.15
N GLY A 192 -2.89 -19.35 -4.38
CA GLY A 192 -1.53 -19.83 -4.61
C GLY A 192 -0.46 -18.77 -4.31
N LEU A 193 -0.79 -17.79 -3.47
CA LEU A 193 0.11 -16.72 -3.05
C LEU A 193 0.38 -16.79 -1.54
N ILE A 194 1.50 -16.23 -1.13
CA ILE A 194 1.88 -16.00 0.26
C ILE A 194 1.87 -14.51 0.49
N LEU A 195 1.05 -14.01 1.41
CA LEU A 195 1.16 -12.64 1.91
C LEU A 195 2.33 -12.59 2.88
N VAL A 196 3.39 -11.91 2.47
CA VAL A 196 4.68 -11.89 3.17
C VAL A 196 4.71 -10.86 4.28
N ASP A 197 4.38 -9.64 3.93
CA ASP A 197 4.28 -8.49 4.80
C ASP A 197 3.32 -7.46 4.20
N THR A 198 2.83 -6.59 5.05
CA THR A 198 1.95 -5.49 4.63
C THR A 198 1.97 -4.36 5.64
N LYS A 199 1.55 -3.19 5.20
CA LYS A 199 1.39 -1.98 5.98
C LYS A 199 -0.09 -1.61 6.06
N TYR A 200 -0.55 -1.26 7.27
CA TYR A 200 -1.87 -0.70 7.50
C TYR A 200 -1.76 0.69 8.11
N GLU A 201 -2.69 1.55 7.76
CA GLU A 201 -2.89 2.85 8.37
C GLU A 201 -4.26 2.91 9.04
N PHE A 202 -4.30 3.50 10.22
CA PHE A 202 -5.52 3.66 10.99
C PHE A 202 -5.76 5.13 11.31
N GLY A 203 -7.01 5.45 11.52
CA GLY A 203 -7.44 6.75 12.01
C GLY A 203 -8.50 6.62 13.09
N LYS A 204 -8.84 7.74 13.71
CA LYS A 204 -9.91 7.83 14.68
C LYS A 204 -11.06 8.64 14.14
N ARG A 205 -12.28 8.09 14.21
CA ARG A 205 -13.51 8.76 13.86
C ARG A 205 -14.59 8.41 14.87
N ASP A 206 -15.27 9.42 15.41
CA ASP A 206 -16.33 9.27 16.42
C ASP A 206 -15.88 8.38 17.61
N GLY A 207 -14.63 8.57 18.05
CA GLY A 207 -14.02 7.81 19.15
C GLY A 207 -13.62 6.37 18.81
N LYS A 208 -13.78 5.92 17.57
CA LYS A 208 -13.45 4.55 17.12
C LYS A 208 -12.23 4.53 16.22
N VAL A 209 -11.41 3.50 16.38
CA VAL A 209 -10.33 3.19 15.45
C VAL A 209 -10.92 2.61 14.18
N ILE A 210 -10.60 3.18 13.03
CA ILE A 210 -11.00 2.69 11.71
C ILE A 210 -9.78 2.49 10.81
N LEU A 211 -9.87 1.56 9.86
CA LEU A 211 -8.88 1.39 8.82
C LEU A 211 -9.03 2.50 7.78
N ILE A 212 -7.92 3.13 7.42
CA ILE A 212 -7.85 4.18 6.39
C ILE A 212 -6.85 3.78 5.30
N ASP A 213 -6.79 4.58 4.23
CA ASP A 213 -5.90 4.40 3.08
C ASP A 213 -6.14 3.06 2.35
N GLU A 214 -5.08 2.38 1.96
CA GLU A 214 -5.10 1.17 1.17
C GLU A 214 -4.85 -0.10 2.00
N ILE A 215 -5.24 -1.23 1.46
CA ILE A 215 -5.03 -2.54 2.08
C ILE A 215 -4.66 -3.58 1.02
N HIS A 216 -3.60 -4.37 1.30
CA HIS A 216 -3.18 -5.54 0.54
C HIS A 216 -2.88 -5.30 -0.95
N THR A 217 -2.55 -4.06 -1.32
CA THR A 217 -2.15 -3.70 -2.69
C THR A 217 -0.67 -4.04 -2.93
N PRO A 218 -0.21 -4.09 -4.19
CA PRO A 218 1.22 -4.31 -4.48
C PRO A 218 2.12 -3.16 -4.01
N ASP A 219 1.56 -1.98 -3.69
CA ASP A 219 2.33 -0.86 -3.13
C ASP A 219 2.51 -0.98 -1.61
N SER A 220 1.50 -1.50 -0.90
CA SER A 220 1.50 -1.67 0.56
C SER A 220 1.92 -3.06 1.03
N SER A 221 1.98 -4.04 0.14
CA SER A 221 2.16 -5.45 0.49
C SER A 221 3.13 -6.15 -0.43
N ARG A 222 3.75 -7.20 0.10
CA ARG A 222 4.60 -8.11 -0.66
C ARG A 222 3.94 -9.49 -0.71
N TYR A 223 3.91 -10.08 -1.92
CA TYR A 223 3.43 -11.43 -2.14
C TYR A 223 4.51 -12.28 -2.78
N PHE A 224 4.70 -13.50 -2.27
CA PHE A 224 5.43 -14.54 -2.98
C PHE A 224 4.46 -15.50 -3.65
N TYR A 225 4.88 -16.15 -4.73
CA TYR A 225 4.20 -17.34 -5.21
C TYR A 225 4.43 -18.47 -4.23
N ALA A 226 3.36 -19.19 -3.87
CA ALA A 226 3.45 -20.36 -2.98
C ALA A 226 4.18 -21.52 -3.67
N ASP A 227 3.92 -21.69 -4.97
CA ASP A 227 4.64 -22.66 -5.79
C ASP A 227 6.12 -22.31 -5.91
N GLY A 228 6.98 -23.26 -5.57
CA GLY A 228 8.43 -23.11 -5.57
C GLY A 228 9.03 -22.33 -4.41
N TYR A 229 8.23 -21.85 -3.44
CA TYR A 229 8.76 -21.11 -2.28
C TYR A 229 9.76 -21.95 -1.48
N GLU A 230 9.36 -23.15 -1.05
CA GLU A 230 10.18 -24.03 -0.19
C GLU A 230 11.48 -24.45 -0.91
N GLU A 231 11.40 -24.80 -2.20
CA GLU A 231 12.57 -25.18 -2.98
C GLU A 231 13.57 -24.02 -3.10
N LYS A 232 13.10 -22.83 -3.48
CA LYS A 232 13.94 -21.64 -3.59
C LYS A 232 14.52 -21.23 -2.24
N PHE A 233 13.72 -21.29 -1.18
CA PHE A 233 14.17 -20.98 0.17
C PHE A 233 15.30 -21.96 0.61
N ALA A 234 15.12 -23.26 0.39
CA ALA A 234 16.14 -24.27 0.73
C ALA A 234 17.47 -24.05 -0.02
N GLN A 235 17.39 -23.57 -1.25
CA GLN A 235 18.56 -23.28 -2.09
C GLN A 235 19.14 -21.86 -1.88
N GLY A 236 18.51 -21.02 -1.08
CA GLY A 236 18.92 -19.62 -0.89
C GLY A 236 18.71 -18.75 -2.14
N LEU A 237 17.76 -19.13 -3.00
CA LEU A 237 17.46 -18.40 -4.23
C LEU A 237 16.40 -17.31 -3.99
N PRO A 238 16.41 -16.23 -4.79
CA PRO A 238 15.37 -15.20 -4.74
C PRO A 238 13.99 -15.78 -4.98
N GLN A 239 13.01 -15.31 -4.21
CA GLN A 239 11.62 -15.71 -4.37
C GLN A 239 10.97 -15.03 -5.59
N LYS A 240 10.11 -15.77 -6.30
CA LYS A 240 9.23 -15.16 -7.29
C LYS A 240 8.16 -14.35 -6.55
N GLN A 241 8.04 -13.06 -6.88
CA GLN A 241 7.18 -12.16 -6.11
C GLN A 241 6.37 -11.19 -6.98
N LEU A 242 5.23 -10.78 -6.43
CA LEU A 242 4.34 -9.74 -6.94
C LEU A 242 4.31 -8.60 -5.93
N SER A 243 5.08 -7.56 -6.18
CA SER A 243 5.18 -6.37 -5.33
C SER A 243 5.95 -5.28 -6.08
N LYS A 244 6.05 -4.11 -5.49
CA LYS A 244 6.88 -3.01 -6.03
C LYS A 244 8.40 -3.27 -5.91
N GLU A 245 8.81 -4.33 -5.22
CA GLU A 245 10.24 -4.63 -4.99
C GLU A 245 11.01 -4.84 -6.30
N PHE A 246 10.38 -5.40 -7.34
CA PHE A 246 11.04 -5.56 -8.63
C PHE A 246 11.40 -4.21 -9.31
N VAL A 247 10.62 -3.15 -9.04
CA VAL A 247 10.97 -1.80 -9.51
C VAL A 247 12.18 -1.26 -8.76
N ARG A 248 12.23 -1.48 -7.44
CA ARG A 248 13.40 -1.11 -6.63
C ARG A 248 14.65 -1.85 -7.09
N GLN A 249 14.54 -3.18 -7.33
CA GLN A 249 15.65 -3.99 -7.80
C GLN A 249 16.16 -3.51 -9.16
N TRP A 250 15.25 -3.23 -10.09
CA TRP A 250 15.61 -2.68 -11.39
C TRP A 250 16.35 -1.33 -11.27
N LEU A 251 15.88 -0.44 -10.39
CA LEU A 251 16.56 0.83 -10.13
C LEU A 251 17.96 0.63 -9.55
N ILE A 252 18.14 -0.32 -8.61
CA ILE A 252 19.45 -0.68 -8.04
C ILE A 252 20.39 -1.18 -9.13
N GLU A 253 19.93 -2.07 -10.00
CA GLU A 253 20.69 -2.60 -11.14
C GLU A 253 21.12 -1.50 -12.13
N HIS A 254 20.36 -0.40 -12.17
CA HIS A 254 20.70 0.81 -12.94
C HIS A 254 21.41 1.89 -12.11
N ASN A 255 21.98 1.51 -10.96
CA ASN A 255 22.74 2.38 -10.05
C ASN A 255 21.94 3.58 -9.51
N PHE A 256 20.62 3.38 -9.24
CA PHE A 256 19.79 4.41 -8.67
C PHE A 256 19.10 3.95 -7.36
N MET A 257 19.39 4.69 -6.28
CA MET A 257 18.77 4.55 -4.96
C MET A 257 18.44 5.93 -4.34
N ASN A 258 18.29 6.94 -5.20
CA ASN A 258 18.06 8.32 -4.82
C ASN A 258 19.17 8.91 -3.91
N GLN A 259 20.44 8.51 -4.15
CA GLN A 259 21.57 9.07 -3.43
C GLN A 259 22.18 10.27 -4.20
N PRO A 260 22.85 11.22 -3.51
CA PRO A 260 23.50 12.35 -4.17
C PRO A 260 24.43 11.90 -5.31
N GLY A 261 24.28 12.55 -6.47
CA GLY A 261 25.09 12.28 -7.67
C GLY A 261 24.59 11.12 -8.54
N GLN A 262 23.56 10.41 -8.14
CA GLN A 262 22.93 9.39 -8.98
C GLN A 262 21.95 10.03 -9.97
N VAL A 263 21.85 9.43 -11.15
CA VAL A 263 20.94 9.89 -12.22
C VAL A 263 19.82 8.87 -12.38
N MET A 264 18.57 9.35 -12.41
CA MET A 264 17.40 8.53 -12.67
C MET A 264 17.52 7.87 -14.05
N PRO A 265 17.45 6.53 -14.14
CA PRO A 265 17.47 5.85 -15.43
C PRO A 265 16.22 6.18 -16.25
N GLU A 266 16.35 6.11 -17.57
CA GLU A 266 15.20 6.26 -18.46
C GLU A 266 14.25 5.07 -18.32
N ILE A 267 12.97 5.37 -18.07
CA ILE A 267 11.92 4.35 -18.01
C ILE A 267 11.29 4.27 -19.41
N THR A 268 11.64 3.21 -20.14
CA THR A 268 11.09 2.98 -21.49
C THR A 268 9.61 2.60 -21.44
N ASP A 269 8.93 2.68 -22.59
CA ASP A 269 7.52 2.24 -22.70
C ASP A 269 7.39 0.74 -22.44
N GLU A 270 8.35 -0.05 -22.91
CA GLU A 270 8.39 -1.50 -22.70
C GLU A 270 8.55 -1.85 -21.22
N TYR A 271 9.43 -1.12 -20.50
CA TYR A 271 9.59 -1.34 -19.08
C TYR A 271 8.32 -0.93 -18.30
N ALA A 272 7.75 0.23 -18.58
CA ALA A 272 6.50 0.68 -17.96
C ALA A 272 5.37 -0.33 -18.20
N GLN A 273 5.28 -0.91 -19.41
CA GLN A 273 4.30 -1.97 -19.70
C GLN A 273 4.59 -3.24 -18.90
N SER A 274 5.84 -3.66 -18.77
CA SER A 274 6.19 -4.84 -17.97
C SER A 274 5.84 -4.66 -16.49
N VAL A 275 5.92 -3.43 -15.98
CA VAL A 275 5.45 -3.09 -14.63
C VAL A 275 3.94 -3.19 -14.55
N ALA A 276 3.21 -2.60 -15.51
CA ALA A 276 1.75 -2.66 -15.57
C ALA A 276 1.25 -4.12 -15.61
N ASP A 277 1.88 -4.97 -16.40
CA ASP A 277 1.51 -6.39 -16.54
C ASP A 277 1.61 -7.12 -15.19
N ARG A 278 2.64 -6.85 -14.38
CA ARG A 278 2.79 -7.45 -13.05
C ARG A 278 1.74 -6.95 -12.05
N TYR A 279 1.34 -5.68 -12.12
CA TYR A 279 0.25 -5.15 -11.30
C TYR A 279 -1.08 -5.80 -11.68
N ILE A 280 -1.34 -5.95 -12.98
CA ILE A 280 -2.52 -6.64 -13.49
C ILE A 280 -2.49 -8.13 -13.10
N GLU A 281 -1.33 -8.80 -13.21
CA GLU A 281 -1.16 -10.19 -12.78
C GLU A 281 -1.55 -10.38 -11.31
N LEU A 282 -1.09 -9.50 -10.40
CA LEU A 282 -1.51 -9.57 -9.01
C LEU A 282 -3.02 -9.36 -8.85
N TYR A 283 -3.59 -8.37 -9.53
CA TYR A 283 -5.03 -8.14 -9.49
C TYR A 283 -5.81 -9.40 -9.89
N GLU A 284 -5.45 -10.00 -11.03
CA GLU A 284 -6.14 -11.20 -11.52
C GLU A 284 -6.01 -12.39 -10.58
N HIS A 285 -4.84 -12.55 -9.94
CA HIS A 285 -4.65 -13.58 -8.92
C HIS A 285 -5.48 -13.31 -7.67
N ILE A 286 -5.28 -12.13 -7.04
CA ILE A 286 -5.79 -11.89 -5.69
C ILE A 286 -7.30 -11.61 -5.67
N VAL A 287 -7.81 -10.88 -6.67
CA VAL A 287 -9.25 -10.61 -6.82
C VAL A 287 -9.96 -11.80 -7.47
N GLY A 288 -9.25 -12.59 -8.27
CA GLY A 288 -9.78 -13.77 -8.93
C GLY A 288 -10.68 -13.43 -10.14
N LYS A 289 -10.49 -12.27 -10.75
CA LYS A 289 -11.22 -11.80 -11.93
C LYS A 289 -10.24 -11.30 -12.97
N LYS A 290 -10.59 -11.47 -14.25
CA LYS A 290 -9.85 -10.82 -15.34
C LYS A 290 -9.95 -9.31 -15.21
N PHE A 291 -8.79 -8.64 -15.34
CA PHE A 291 -8.74 -7.18 -15.33
C PHE A 291 -9.47 -6.63 -16.54
N GLN A 292 -10.40 -5.72 -16.32
CA GLN A 292 -11.13 -5.02 -17.35
C GLN A 292 -10.72 -3.54 -17.28
N PRO A 293 -9.83 -3.09 -18.16
CA PRO A 293 -9.40 -1.70 -18.13
C PRO A 293 -10.57 -0.78 -18.47
N ALA A 294 -10.77 0.26 -17.67
CA ALA A 294 -11.62 1.36 -18.07
C ALA A 294 -10.96 2.11 -19.22
N GLU A 295 -11.77 2.75 -20.04
CA GLU A 295 -11.31 3.47 -21.24
C GLU A 295 -10.19 4.47 -20.91
N THR A 296 -9.11 4.42 -21.68
CA THR A 296 -7.93 5.27 -21.56
C THR A 296 -7.62 6.04 -22.84
N GLU A 297 -8.39 5.83 -23.92
CA GLU A 297 -8.20 6.54 -25.20
C GLU A 297 -8.69 7.98 -25.15
N GLY A 298 -9.72 8.23 -24.33
CA GLY A 298 -10.27 9.56 -24.06
C GLY A 298 -9.47 10.36 -23.03
N ASP A 299 -10.13 11.35 -22.44
CA ASP A 299 -9.63 12.09 -21.30
C ASP A 299 -9.97 11.36 -19.99
N ILE A 300 -8.96 10.67 -19.44
CA ILE A 300 -9.10 9.90 -18.20
C ILE A 300 -9.54 10.81 -17.04
N ALA A 301 -8.97 12.01 -16.94
CA ALA A 301 -9.29 12.96 -15.88
C ALA A 301 -10.75 13.43 -15.98
N ALA A 302 -11.22 13.77 -17.18
CA ALA A 302 -12.62 14.18 -17.39
C ALA A 302 -13.61 13.06 -17.06
N ARG A 303 -13.31 11.79 -17.40
CA ARG A 303 -14.11 10.65 -17.00
C ARG A 303 -14.24 10.54 -15.49
N ILE A 304 -13.11 10.62 -14.79
CA ILE A 304 -13.05 10.53 -13.32
C ILE A 304 -13.83 11.67 -12.68
N GLU A 305 -13.55 12.92 -13.09
CA GLU A 305 -14.21 14.11 -12.54
C GLU A 305 -15.74 14.02 -12.69
N LYS A 306 -16.20 13.57 -13.88
CA LYS A 306 -17.63 13.35 -14.12
C LYS A 306 -18.21 12.30 -13.17
N ASN A 307 -17.59 11.12 -13.06
CA ASN A 307 -18.10 10.03 -12.24
C ASN A 307 -18.15 10.42 -10.75
N VAL A 308 -17.14 11.11 -10.27
CA VAL A 308 -17.08 11.61 -8.89
C VAL A 308 -18.13 12.71 -8.66
N THR A 309 -18.25 13.68 -9.57
CA THR A 309 -19.24 14.75 -9.49
C THR A 309 -20.65 14.21 -9.46
N ASP A 310 -20.97 13.25 -10.33
CA ASP A 310 -22.29 12.61 -10.37
C ASP A 310 -22.60 11.93 -9.02
N TRP A 311 -21.63 11.21 -8.45
CA TRP A 311 -21.81 10.57 -7.15
C TRP A 311 -21.98 11.58 -6.01
N LEU A 312 -21.16 12.63 -5.95
CA LEU A 312 -21.24 13.67 -4.93
C LEU A 312 -22.57 14.43 -4.98
N ASN A 313 -23.10 14.73 -6.16
CA ASN A 313 -24.39 15.39 -6.33
C ASN A 313 -25.57 14.54 -5.81
N GLN A 314 -25.44 13.22 -5.83
CA GLN A 314 -26.45 12.28 -5.35
C GLN A 314 -26.36 11.98 -3.85
N HIS A 315 -25.15 11.99 -3.27
CA HIS A 315 -24.88 11.46 -1.94
C HIS A 315 -24.13 12.43 -1.02
N GLY A 316 -23.60 13.52 -1.53
CA GLY A 316 -22.72 14.47 -0.81
C GLY A 316 -23.45 15.54 0.02
N LYS A 317 -24.66 15.26 0.47
CA LYS A 317 -25.46 16.19 1.31
C LYS A 317 -25.25 15.93 2.78
#